data_0b2b48d38c8ef2fd215beaba9c8c7a35
#
_entry.id   0b2b48d38c8ef2fd215beaba9c8c7a35
#
_cell.length_a   1.000
_cell.length_b   1.000
_cell.length_c   1.000
_cell.angle_alpha   90.00
_cell.angle_beta   90.00
_cell.angle_gamma   90.00
#
_symmetry.space_group_name_H-M   'P 1'
#
loop_
_entity.id
_entity.type
_entity.pdbx_description
1 polymer ?
#
loop_
_entity_poly.entity_id
_entity_poly.type
_entity_poly.pdbx_seq_one_letter_code
_entity_poly.pdbx_strand_id
1 'polypeptide(L)'
;TSFMSVKDVVGKIEKRFGKEAVSRGNDKVQFIHSGSVLLDEALGGGWAIGRIIEVYGAESCGKTTAAIHVAAEVQKLGKAVGYVDVEQAMDPDYIQSLGVDMSEDKWILSQPDDAEQALEIVREMCEEPAIGLVVLDSVAGLVPKAVLQGEAGDAKVALVARLMSSQLNV
;
A
#
# COMPACT_ATOMS: atom_id res chain seq x y z
N THR A 1 -14.62 -35.84 32.58
CA THR A 1 -14.63 -34.54 31.89
C THR A 1 -13.95 -34.75 30.54
N SER A 2 -14.73 -34.85 29.45
CA SER A 2 -14.17 -35.01 28.11
C SER A 2 -13.51 -33.69 27.69
N PHE A 3 -12.20 -33.72 27.49
CA PHE A 3 -11.49 -32.56 26.95
C PHE A 3 -11.87 -32.37 25.46
N MET A 4 -12.28 -31.17 25.09
CA MET A 4 -12.53 -30.83 23.69
C MET A 4 -11.23 -30.96 22.87
N SER A 5 -11.34 -31.57 21.72
CA SER A 5 -10.20 -31.66 20.79
C SER A 5 -9.89 -30.30 20.18
N VAL A 6 -8.65 -30.11 19.70
CA VAL A 6 -8.24 -28.88 18.98
C VAL A 6 -9.17 -28.65 17.76
N LYS A 7 -9.61 -29.71 17.09
CA LYS A 7 -10.55 -29.63 15.96
C LYS A 7 -11.91 -29.07 16.38
N ASP A 8 -12.40 -29.46 17.56
CA ASP A 8 -13.69 -28.96 18.06
C ASP A 8 -13.61 -27.48 18.42
N VAL A 9 -12.47 -27.02 18.97
CA VAL A 9 -12.22 -25.62 19.25
C VAL A 9 -12.16 -24.80 17.96
N VAL A 10 -11.38 -25.24 16.98
CA VAL A 10 -11.28 -24.62 15.64
C VAL A 10 -12.67 -24.52 15.01
N GLY A 11 -13.44 -25.63 14.97
CA GLY A 11 -14.77 -25.64 14.38
C GLY A 11 -15.75 -24.68 15.07
N LYS A 12 -15.63 -24.47 16.39
CA LYS A 12 -16.42 -23.47 17.11
C LYS A 12 -16.05 -22.04 16.74
N ILE A 13 -14.76 -21.76 16.58
CA ILE A 13 -14.28 -20.43 16.19
C ILE A 13 -14.71 -20.12 14.76
N GLU A 14 -14.49 -21.04 13.83
CA GLU A 14 -14.90 -20.90 12.42
C GLU A 14 -16.41 -20.71 12.26
N LYS A 15 -17.21 -21.42 13.06
CA LYS A 15 -18.68 -21.27 13.05
C LYS A 15 -19.15 -19.92 13.58
N ARG A 16 -18.42 -19.34 14.50
CA ARG A 16 -18.79 -18.06 15.15
C ARG A 16 -18.27 -16.85 14.40
N PHE A 17 -17.08 -16.94 13.84
CA PHE A 17 -16.34 -15.80 13.30
C PHE A 17 -15.98 -15.92 11.79
N GLY A 18 -16.35 -17.06 11.15
CA GLY A 18 -16.00 -17.35 9.77
C GLY A 18 -14.74 -18.24 9.65
N LYS A 19 -14.60 -18.91 8.51
CA LYS A 19 -13.48 -19.83 8.28
C LYS A 19 -12.11 -19.17 8.27
N GLU A 20 -12.07 -17.86 7.97
CA GLU A 20 -10.83 -17.08 7.90
C GLU A 20 -10.32 -16.64 9.28
N ALA A 21 -11.14 -16.82 10.33
CA ALA A 21 -10.77 -16.45 11.70
C ALA A 21 -9.67 -17.35 12.30
N VAL A 22 -9.36 -18.48 11.69
CA VAL A 22 -8.32 -19.40 12.15
C VAL A 22 -7.40 -19.76 11.00
N SER A 23 -6.16 -19.29 11.06
CA SER A 23 -5.07 -19.70 10.18
C SER A 23 -4.11 -20.62 10.93
N ARG A 24 -3.51 -21.57 10.21
CA ARG A 24 -2.45 -22.43 10.75
C ARG A 24 -1.07 -21.80 10.63
N GLY A 25 -0.98 -20.56 10.10
CA GLY A 25 0.30 -19.87 9.88
C GLY A 25 1.17 -20.52 8.78
N ASN A 26 0.58 -21.43 7.98
CA ASN A 26 1.28 -22.13 6.90
C ASN A 26 1.09 -21.47 5.53
N ASP A 27 0.40 -20.32 5.49
CA ASP A 27 0.17 -19.60 4.25
C ASP A 27 1.50 -19.08 3.73
N LYS A 28 1.92 -19.56 2.57
CA LYS A 28 3.15 -19.11 1.93
C LYS A 28 2.96 -17.66 1.53
N VAL A 29 3.79 -16.80 2.07
CA VAL A 29 3.86 -15.39 1.62
C VAL A 29 4.29 -15.39 0.17
N GLN A 30 3.52 -14.74 -0.69
CA GLN A 30 3.88 -14.49 -2.07
C GLN A 30 4.63 -13.16 -2.14
N PHE A 31 5.60 -13.06 -3.04
CA PHE A 31 6.43 -11.89 -3.20
C PHE A 31 6.38 -11.36 -4.64
N ILE A 32 6.54 -10.07 -4.78
CA ILE A 32 6.81 -9.38 -6.04
C ILE A 32 8.27 -8.93 -6.01
N HIS A 33 8.99 -9.13 -7.10
CA HIS A 33 10.35 -8.64 -7.23
C HIS A 33 10.41 -7.12 -7.08
N SER A 34 11.46 -6.65 -6.42
CA SER A 34 11.70 -5.22 -6.21
C SER A 34 12.30 -4.51 -7.43
N GLY A 35 12.71 -5.26 -8.44
CA GLY A 35 13.54 -4.78 -9.54
C GLY A 35 15.03 -4.79 -9.22
N SER A 36 15.43 -5.16 -8.01
CA SER A 36 16.83 -5.28 -7.57
C SER A 36 17.08 -6.62 -6.89
N VAL A 37 17.99 -7.42 -7.43
CA VAL A 37 18.35 -8.74 -6.89
C VAL A 37 18.85 -8.64 -5.45
N LEU A 38 19.67 -7.62 -5.14
CA LEU A 38 20.20 -7.42 -3.80
C LEU A 38 19.10 -7.03 -2.79
N LEU A 39 18.13 -6.23 -3.22
CA LEU A 39 17.01 -5.87 -2.37
C LEU A 39 16.09 -7.07 -2.14
N ASP A 40 15.83 -7.87 -3.17
CA ASP A 40 15.05 -9.09 -3.05
C ASP A 40 15.68 -10.08 -2.07
N GLU A 41 17.00 -10.26 -2.14
CA GLU A 41 17.75 -11.10 -1.19
C GLU A 41 17.63 -10.56 0.24
N ALA A 42 17.79 -9.26 0.43
CA ALA A 42 17.67 -8.62 1.75
C ALA A 42 16.25 -8.72 2.33
N LEU A 43 15.22 -8.70 1.49
CA LEU A 43 13.81 -8.83 1.87
C LEU A 43 13.34 -10.30 1.99
N GLY A 44 14.18 -11.27 1.64
CA GLY A 44 13.82 -12.68 1.67
C GLY A 44 12.93 -13.14 0.50
N GLY A 45 12.96 -12.42 -0.64
CA GLY A 45 12.24 -12.79 -1.87
C GLY A 45 11.59 -11.64 -2.62
N GLY A 46 11.62 -10.44 -2.07
CA GLY A 46 11.00 -9.24 -2.64
C GLY A 46 9.91 -8.63 -1.73
N TRP A 47 9.00 -7.87 -2.31
CA TRP A 47 7.91 -7.23 -1.58
C TRP A 47 6.76 -8.20 -1.33
N ALA A 48 6.33 -8.33 -0.07
CA ALA A 48 5.25 -9.23 0.32
C ALA A 48 3.89 -8.76 -0.22
N ILE A 49 3.18 -9.64 -0.96
CA ILE A 49 1.83 -9.38 -1.47
C ILE A 49 0.82 -9.35 -0.32
N GLY A 50 -0.20 -8.50 -0.43
CA GLY A 50 -1.27 -8.36 0.56
C GLY A 50 -0.78 -7.73 1.86
N ARG A 51 0.20 -6.84 1.79
CA ARG A 51 0.74 -6.11 2.93
C ARG A 51 0.87 -4.62 2.62
N ILE A 52 0.74 -3.81 3.67
CA ILE A 52 1.14 -2.41 3.65
C ILE A 52 2.64 -2.36 3.94
N ILE A 53 3.38 -1.70 3.06
CA ILE A 53 4.83 -1.59 3.16
C ILE A 53 5.17 -0.12 3.29
N GLU A 54 5.86 0.24 4.37
CA GLU A 54 6.38 1.58 4.58
C GLU A 54 7.85 1.62 4.18
N VAL A 55 8.18 2.55 3.27
CA VAL A 55 9.56 2.86 2.87
C VAL A 55 9.90 4.25 3.39
N TYR A 56 10.86 4.32 4.30
CA TYR A 56 11.28 5.58 4.91
C TYR A 56 12.79 5.81 4.78
N GLY A 57 13.21 7.05 4.86
CA GLY A 57 14.62 7.44 4.74
C GLY A 57 14.77 8.92 4.43
N ALA A 58 16.01 9.39 4.35
CA ALA A 58 16.34 10.78 4.02
C ALA A 58 15.78 11.18 2.64
N GLU A 59 15.66 12.48 2.41
CA GLU A 59 15.34 12.99 1.07
C GLU A 59 16.34 12.48 0.03
N SER A 60 15.86 12.27 -1.18
CA SER A 60 16.67 11.84 -2.34
C SER A 60 17.43 10.51 -2.14
N CYS A 61 17.04 9.66 -1.18
CA CYS A 61 17.67 8.35 -0.95
C CYS A 61 17.11 7.22 -1.84
N GLY A 62 16.21 7.54 -2.78
CA GLY A 62 15.67 6.57 -3.74
C GLY A 62 14.36 5.88 -3.36
N LYS A 63 13.60 6.40 -2.38
CA LYS A 63 12.29 5.83 -1.99
C LYS A 63 11.32 5.73 -3.16
N THR A 64 11.10 6.85 -3.84
CA THR A 64 10.24 6.93 -5.05
C THR A 64 10.77 6.02 -6.15
N THR A 65 12.08 5.99 -6.38
CA THR A 65 12.71 5.11 -7.38
C THR A 65 12.42 3.63 -7.07
N ALA A 66 12.54 3.21 -5.81
CA ALA A 66 12.21 1.84 -5.41
C ALA A 66 10.74 1.50 -5.66
N ALA A 67 9.81 2.41 -5.36
CA ALA A 67 8.38 2.23 -5.64
C ALA A 67 8.09 2.12 -7.14
N ILE A 68 8.77 2.92 -7.99
CA ILE A 68 8.61 2.87 -9.44
C ILE A 68 9.15 1.56 -10.03
N HIS A 69 10.27 1.04 -9.54
CA HIS A 69 10.77 -0.27 -9.96
C HIS A 69 9.75 -1.39 -9.65
N VAL A 70 9.16 -1.39 -8.47
CA VAL A 70 8.10 -2.35 -8.11
C VAL A 70 6.88 -2.19 -9.02
N ALA A 71 6.50 -0.94 -9.36
CA ALA A 71 5.41 -0.68 -10.29
C ALA A 71 5.65 -1.35 -11.65
N ALA A 72 6.86 -1.23 -12.21
CA ALA A 72 7.23 -1.90 -13.44
C ALA A 72 7.14 -3.44 -13.33
N GLU A 73 7.57 -4.02 -12.19
CA GLU A 73 7.46 -5.47 -11.97
C GLU A 73 6.00 -5.94 -11.85
N VAL A 74 5.14 -5.17 -11.20
CA VAL A 74 3.69 -5.46 -11.10
C VAL A 74 3.03 -5.45 -12.48
N GLN A 75 3.39 -4.50 -13.32
CA GLN A 75 2.86 -4.41 -14.70
C GLN A 75 3.28 -5.60 -15.57
N LYS A 76 4.47 -6.17 -15.38
CA LYS A 76 4.89 -7.41 -16.02
C LYS A 76 4.01 -8.61 -15.66
N LEU A 77 3.36 -8.58 -14.50
CA LEU A 77 2.38 -9.58 -14.07
C LEU A 77 0.97 -9.34 -14.65
N GLY A 78 0.81 -8.34 -15.52
CA GLY A 78 -0.46 -8.01 -16.16
C GLY A 78 -1.43 -7.22 -15.28
N LYS A 79 -0.95 -6.60 -14.19
CA LYS A 79 -1.74 -5.77 -13.29
C LYS A 79 -1.49 -4.29 -13.55
N ALA A 80 -2.50 -3.48 -13.25
CA ALA A 80 -2.38 -2.03 -13.23
C ALA A 80 -1.72 -1.54 -11.92
N VAL A 81 -1.24 -0.30 -11.94
CA VAL A 81 -0.67 0.40 -10.79
C VAL A 81 -1.41 1.69 -10.56
N GLY A 82 -1.87 1.92 -9.33
CA GLY A 82 -2.35 3.19 -8.85
C GLY A 82 -1.23 3.98 -8.17
N TYR A 83 -1.05 5.22 -8.57
CA TYR A 83 -0.05 6.12 -7.98
C TYR A 83 -0.72 7.40 -7.48
N VAL A 84 -0.69 7.61 -6.18
CA VAL A 84 -1.24 8.78 -5.51
C VAL A 84 -0.09 9.72 -5.17
N ASP A 85 0.09 10.74 -6.02
CA ASP A 85 1.17 11.73 -5.94
C ASP A 85 0.70 12.96 -5.14
N VAL A 86 0.93 12.93 -3.84
CA VAL A 86 0.53 14.00 -2.92
C VAL A 86 1.42 15.24 -3.06
N GLU A 87 2.67 15.05 -3.48
CA GLU A 87 3.64 16.14 -3.63
C GLU A 87 3.57 16.81 -5.00
N GLN A 88 2.83 16.21 -5.94
CA GLN A 88 2.71 16.69 -7.33
C GLN A 88 4.07 16.91 -8.01
N ALA A 89 5.01 16.04 -7.69
CA ALA A 89 6.41 16.13 -8.12
C ALA A 89 6.83 15.04 -9.11
N MET A 90 5.87 14.30 -9.65
CA MET A 90 6.12 13.19 -10.56
C MET A 90 6.72 13.68 -11.89
N ASP A 91 7.78 13.03 -12.32
CA ASP A 91 8.39 13.18 -13.64
C ASP A 91 8.03 11.98 -14.53
N PRO A 92 7.13 12.14 -15.51
CA PRO A 92 6.69 11.05 -16.39
C PRO A 92 7.83 10.43 -17.21
N ASP A 93 8.76 11.23 -17.69
CA ASP A 93 9.87 10.76 -18.51
C ASP A 93 10.81 9.87 -17.68
N TYR A 94 11.05 10.27 -16.43
CA TYR A 94 11.82 9.47 -15.50
C TYR A 94 11.14 8.13 -15.20
N ILE A 95 9.84 8.13 -14.92
CA ILE A 95 9.06 6.92 -14.62
C ILE A 95 9.09 5.94 -15.81
N GLN A 96 8.86 6.43 -17.02
CA GLN A 96 8.94 5.60 -18.24
C GLN A 96 10.34 5.05 -18.46
N SER A 97 11.38 5.83 -18.16
CA SER A 97 12.78 5.37 -18.29
C SER A 97 13.11 4.19 -17.38
N LEU A 98 12.39 4.04 -16.29
CA LEU A 98 12.50 2.91 -15.35
C LEU A 98 11.64 1.69 -15.76
N GLY A 99 10.96 1.75 -16.90
CA GLY A 99 10.23 0.64 -17.48
C GLY A 99 8.74 0.57 -17.16
N VAL A 100 8.16 1.62 -16.59
CA VAL A 100 6.72 1.70 -16.33
C VAL A 100 5.99 2.05 -17.63
N ASP A 101 4.93 1.30 -17.91
CA ASP A 101 3.97 1.57 -18.98
C ASP A 101 2.87 2.50 -18.41
N MET A 102 2.80 3.72 -18.94
CA MET A 102 1.85 4.74 -18.51
C MET A 102 0.58 4.79 -19.36
N SER A 103 0.25 3.72 -20.08
CA SER A 103 -1.02 3.61 -20.81
C SER A 103 -2.21 3.60 -19.84
N GLU A 104 -3.39 4.05 -20.31
CA GLU A 104 -4.58 4.26 -19.48
C GLU A 104 -5.09 3.00 -18.76
N ASP A 105 -4.82 1.83 -19.31
CA ASP A 105 -5.22 0.55 -18.75
C ASP A 105 -4.20 -0.03 -17.73
N LYS A 106 -3.04 0.61 -17.58
CA LYS A 106 -1.94 0.12 -16.73
C LYS A 106 -1.46 1.08 -15.67
N TRP A 107 -1.76 2.35 -15.82
CA TRP A 107 -1.28 3.39 -14.92
C TRP A 107 -2.38 4.38 -14.57
N ILE A 108 -2.65 4.52 -13.29
CA ILE A 108 -3.62 5.46 -12.75
C ILE A 108 -2.87 6.46 -11.88
N LEU A 109 -2.79 7.72 -12.33
CA LEU A 109 -2.23 8.81 -11.54
C LEU A 109 -3.35 9.60 -10.88
N SER A 110 -3.24 9.80 -9.58
CA SER A 110 -4.10 10.69 -8.81
C SER A 110 -3.28 11.73 -8.06
N GLN A 111 -3.72 12.98 -8.08
CA GLN A 111 -3.10 14.10 -7.37
C GLN A 111 -4.17 14.76 -6.49
N PRO A 112 -4.41 14.22 -5.29
CA PRO A 112 -5.47 14.68 -4.40
C PRO A 112 -5.17 16.06 -3.79
N ASP A 113 -6.23 16.79 -3.46
CA ASP A 113 -6.14 18.12 -2.87
C ASP A 113 -5.89 18.11 -1.36
N ASP A 114 -6.31 17.04 -0.68
CA ASP A 114 -6.17 16.89 0.77
C ASP A 114 -5.93 15.43 1.19
N ALA A 115 -5.62 15.23 2.48
CA ALA A 115 -5.27 13.94 3.03
C ALA A 115 -6.47 12.96 3.04
N GLU A 116 -7.67 13.44 3.29
CA GLU A 116 -8.89 12.65 3.33
C GLU A 116 -9.20 12.07 1.95
N GLN A 117 -9.13 12.91 0.92
CA GLN A 117 -9.29 12.49 -0.47
C GLN A 117 -8.22 11.49 -0.89
N ALA A 118 -6.96 11.73 -0.53
CA ALA A 118 -5.85 10.82 -0.83
C ALA A 118 -6.11 9.41 -0.28
N LEU A 119 -6.50 9.30 0.98
CA LEU A 119 -6.72 8.01 1.63
C LEU A 119 -7.98 7.30 1.11
N GLU A 120 -9.03 8.03 0.76
CA GLU A 120 -10.22 7.46 0.14
C GLU A 120 -9.89 6.87 -1.24
N ILE A 121 -9.13 7.60 -2.07
CA ILE A 121 -8.65 7.12 -3.37
C ILE A 121 -7.77 5.87 -3.21
N VAL A 122 -6.84 5.86 -2.26
CA VAL A 122 -6.01 4.68 -1.95
C VAL A 122 -6.88 3.48 -1.63
N ARG A 123 -7.92 3.66 -0.78
CA ARG A 123 -8.84 2.58 -0.42
C ARG A 123 -9.59 2.04 -1.62
N GLU A 124 -10.19 2.90 -2.44
CA GLU A 124 -10.89 2.50 -3.65
C GLU A 124 -9.99 1.74 -4.63
N MET A 125 -8.74 2.21 -4.81
CA MET A 125 -7.76 1.51 -5.64
C MET A 125 -7.38 0.14 -5.08
N CYS A 126 -7.28 0.00 -3.76
CA CYS A 126 -6.95 -1.28 -3.11
C CYS A 126 -8.08 -2.31 -3.20
N GLU A 127 -9.33 -1.87 -3.34
CA GLU A 127 -10.50 -2.74 -3.50
C GLU A 127 -10.63 -3.29 -4.93
N GLU A 128 -9.92 -2.71 -5.91
CA GLU A 128 -10.02 -3.08 -7.32
C GLU A 128 -9.04 -4.22 -7.68
N PRO A 129 -9.53 -5.43 -8.02
CA PRO A 129 -8.67 -6.59 -8.32
C PRO A 129 -7.75 -6.42 -9.54
N ALA A 130 -8.04 -5.48 -10.43
CA ALA A 130 -7.20 -5.18 -11.60
C ALA A 130 -5.91 -4.45 -11.19
N ILE A 131 -5.92 -3.77 -10.04
CA ILE A 131 -4.78 -3.03 -9.51
C ILE A 131 -3.95 -3.97 -8.63
N GLY A 132 -2.67 -4.12 -8.96
CA GLY A 132 -1.73 -4.98 -8.23
C GLY A 132 -0.84 -4.26 -7.23
N LEU A 133 -0.76 -2.93 -7.35
CA LEU A 133 0.02 -2.07 -6.46
C LEU A 133 -0.65 -0.70 -6.36
N VAL A 134 -0.73 -0.18 -5.15
CA VAL A 134 -1.06 1.23 -4.91
C VAL A 134 0.13 1.88 -4.19
N VAL A 135 0.61 2.98 -4.74
CA VAL A 135 1.69 3.79 -4.17
C VAL A 135 1.10 5.10 -3.65
N LEU A 136 1.41 5.45 -2.41
CA LEU A 136 1.12 6.76 -1.82
C LEU A 136 2.45 7.49 -1.59
N ASP A 137 2.74 8.49 -2.37
CA ASP A 137 3.98 9.27 -2.31
C ASP A 137 3.67 10.76 -2.09
N SER A 138 3.88 11.26 -0.90
CA SER A 138 4.30 10.62 0.33
C SER A 138 3.33 10.93 1.48
N VAL A 139 3.35 10.08 2.50
CA VAL A 139 2.56 10.33 3.74
C VAL A 139 2.94 11.65 4.39
N ALA A 140 4.20 12.07 4.29
CA ALA A 140 4.68 13.35 4.82
C ALA A 140 4.03 14.57 4.14
N GLY A 141 3.63 14.44 2.87
CA GLY A 141 2.94 15.47 2.09
C GLY A 141 1.46 15.62 2.44
N LEU A 142 0.86 14.64 3.14
CA LEU A 142 -0.56 14.67 3.47
C LEU A 142 -0.92 15.88 4.35
N VAL A 143 -1.85 16.70 3.87
CA VAL A 143 -2.39 17.83 4.62
C VAL A 143 -3.88 17.61 4.84
N PRO A 144 -4.35 17.46 6.10
CA PRO A 144 -5.76 17.31 6.41
C PRO A 144 -6.57 18.54 5.97
N LYS A 145 -7.79 18.32 5.51
CA LYS A 145 -8.69 19.38 5.04
C LYS A 145 -8.92 20.47 6.09
N ALA A 146 -9.05 20.10 7.35
CA ALA A 146 -9.19 21.05 8.47
C ALA A 146 -7.98 22.00 8.58
N VAL A 147 -6.77 21.54 8.28
CA VAL A 147 -5.55 22.36 8.27
C VAL A 147 -5.57 23.35 7.09
N LEU A 148 -6.00 22.89 5.92
CA LEU A 148 -6.13 23.75 4.72
C LEU A 148 -7.15 24.86 4.92
N GLN A 149 -8.22 24.58 5.68
CA GLN A 149 -9.27 25.56 6.01
C GLN A 149 -8.88 26.48 7.17
N GLY A 150 -7.69 26.34 7.74
CA GLY A 150 -7.20 27.17 8.85
C GLY A 150 -7.83 26.83 10.22
N GLU A 151 -8.53 25.70 10.33
CA GLU A 151 -9.26 25.29 11.52
C GLU A 151 -8.39 24.54 12.55
N ALA A 152 -7.24 24.04 12.10
CA ALA A 152 -6.34 23.25 12.95
C ALA A 152 -4.97 23.94 13.04
N GLY A 153 -4.60 24.39 14.23
CA GLY A 153 -3.26 24.89 14.54
C GLY A 153 -2.19 23.80 14.49
N ASP A 154 -1.29 23.73 15.48
CA ASP A 154 -0.13 22.80 15.53
C ASP A 154 -0.46 21.27 15.56
N ALA A 155 -1.71 20.90 15.31
CA ALA A 155 -2.20 19.52 15.40
C ALA A 155 -2.05 18.71 14.10
N LYS A 156 -1.39 19.20 13.05
CA LYS A 156 -1.28 18.53 11.73
C LYS A 156 -0.84 17.07 11.85
N VAL A 157 0.23 16.80 12.58
CA VAL A 157 0.81 15.45 12.71
C VAL A 157 -0.17 14.50 13.40
N ALA A 158 -0.85 14.97 14.45
CA ALA A 158 -1.83 14.16 15.18
C ALA A 158 -3.07 13.84 14.32
N LEU A 159 -3.50 14.78 13.47
CA LEU A 159 -4.61 14.58 12.53
C LEU A 159 -4.23 13.56 11.45
N VAL A 160 -3.06 13.68 10.83
CA VAL A 160 -2.58 12.69 9.84
C VAL A 160 -2.49 11.31 10.47
N ALA A 161 -1.91 11.19 11.66
CA ALA A 161 -1.80 9.90 12.36
C ALA A 161 -3.19 9.27 12.66
N ARG A 162 -4.18 10.07 13.04
CA ARG A 162 -5.56 9.60 13.23
C ARG A 162 -6.20 9.14 11.93
N LEU A 163 -6.05 9.90 10.84
CA LEU A 163 -6.57 9.54 9.53
C LEU A 163 -5.97 8.22 9.05
N MET A 164 -4.65 8.10 9.10
CA MET A 164 -3.95 6.85 8.73
C MET A 164 -4.44 5.67 9.57
N SER A 165 -4.54 5.83 10.90
CA SER A 165 -5.02 4.77 11.79
C SER A 165 -6.47 4.39 11.52
N SER A 166 -7.34 5.33 11.16
CA SER A 166 -8.75 5.05 10.89
C SER A 166 -9.01 4.39 9.54
N GLN A 167 -8.18 4.70 8.53
CA GLN A 167 -8.38 4.23 7.16
C GLN A 167 -7.61 2.95 6.83
N LEU A 168 -6.48 2.70 7.50
CA LEU A 168 -5.64 1.51 7.26
C LEU A 168 -5.95 0.33 8.19
N ASN A 169 -6.85 0.49 9.18
CA ASN A 169 -7.35 -0.58 10.04
C ASN A 169 -8.59 -1.27 9.42
N VAL A 170 -8.45 -1.75 8.17
CA VAL A 170 -9.49 -2.53 7.51
C VAL A 170 -9.14 -4.01 7.55
#